data_3461cc845090cc6e2d559fcbf2f4c7c2
#
_entry.id   3461cc845090cc6e2d559fcbf2f4c7c2
#
_cell.length_a   1.000
_cell.length_b   1.000
_cell.length_c   1.000
_cell.angle_alpha   90.00
_cell.angle_beta   90.00
_cell.angle_gamma   90.00
#
_symmetry.space_group_name_H-M   'P 1'
#
loop_
_entity.id
_entity.type
_entity.pdbx_description
1 polymer ?
#
loop_
_entity_poly.entity_id
_entity_poly.type
_entity_poly.pdbx_seq_one_letter_code
_entity_poly.pdbx_strand_id
1 'polypeptide(L)'
;MSRHLLSLRSVSICVAAALLPFATQAIEPSQAVKVTQLLKATQTWNGVPIKYPEGQAEVTGLMIEIALGGETHWHEHPVPSFGVLLEGTLEVSLTDGRKKLLKPGEALAEVIATAHNGRNVGTTPLKLIVFYAGAVDKQPLSVPRPESKPKTN
;
A
#
# COMPACT_ATOMS: atom_id res chain seq x y z
N MET A 1 51.07 17.80 65.01
CA MET A 1 51.13 17.29 63.63
C MET A 1 49.73 16.79 63.26
N SER A 2 48.91 17.67 62.62
CA SER A 2 47.56 17.33 62.19
C SER A 2 47.56 17.14 60.67
N ARG A 3 47.14 15.94 60.22
CA ARG A 3 46.96 15.59 58.83
C ARG A 3 45.48 15.83 58.43
N HIS A 4 45.23 16.81 57.59
CA HIS A 4 43.93 16.99 56.97
C HIS A 4 43.80 16.05 55.74
N LEU A 5 42.81 15.13 55.79
CA LEU A 5 42.39 14.33 54.67
C LEU A 5 41.37 15.08 53.85
N LEU A 6 41.72 15.45 52.61
CA LEU A 6 40.79 15.98 51.63
C LEU A 6 39.99 14.82 50.99
N SER A 7 38.68 14.85 51.19
CA SER A 7 37.75 13.94 50.52
C SER A 7 37.38 14.48 49.14
N LEU A 8 37.83 13.80 48.07
CA LEU A 8 37.35 14.06 46.69
C LEU A 8 35.95 13.47 46.56
N ARG A 9 34.97 14.34 46.39
CA ARG A 9 33.60 13.93 45.99
C ARG A 9 33.54 13.84 44.46
N SER A 10 33.41 12.63 43.94
CA SER A 10 33.14 12.37 42.52
C SER A 10 31.71 12.81 42.17
N VAL A 11 31.57 13.77 41.28
CA VAL A 11 30.29 14.16 40.71
C VAL A 11 30.10 13.37 39.43
N SER A 12 29.17 12.39 39.46
CA SER A 12 28.75 11.65 38.26
C SER A 12 27.72 12.51 37.51
N ILE A 13 28.10 13.00 36.33
CA ILE A 13 27.20 13.67 35.42
C ILE A 13 26.52 12.59 34.56
N CYS A 14 25.26 12.29 34.82
CA CYS A 14 24.43 11.47 33.94
C CYS A 14 23.98 12.35 32.74
N VAL A 15 24.58 12.12 31.58
CA VAL A 15 24.09 12.70 30.33
C VAL A 15 22.89 11.84 29.84
N ALA A 16 21.68 12.33 30.05
CA ALA A 16 20.50 11.75 29.45
C ALA A 16 20.44 12.14 27.97
N ALA A 17 20.74 11.23 27.08
CA ALA A 17 20.54 11.39 25.63
C ALA A 17 19.04 11.36 25.34
N ALA A 18 18.44 12.52 25.10
CA ALA A 18 17.06 12.62 24.61
C ALA A 18 17.03 12.16 23.15
N LEU A 19 16.45 10.97 22.90
CA LEU A 19 16.13 10.49 21.56
C LEU A 19 14.92 11.30 21.05
N LEU A 20 15.17 12.30 20.24
CA LEU A 20 14.12 13.02 19.51
C LEU A 20 13.59 12.11 18.40
N PRO A 21 12.26 11.92 18.27
CA PRO A 21 11.70 11.18 17.16
C PRO A 21 11.92 12.00 15.87
N PHE A 22 12.68 11.46 14.93
CA PHE A 22 12.76 12.01 13.58
C PHE A 22 11.42 11.76 12.88
N ALA A 23 10.57 12.76 12.80
CA ALA A 23 9.42 12.78 11.91
C ALA A 23 9.95 13.05 10.50
N THR A 24 10.13 12.03 9.69
CA THR A 24 10.45 12.16 8.26
C THR A 24 9.20 12.58 7.51
N GLN A 25 8.94 13.87 7.37
CA GLN A 25 8.02 14.41 6.38
C GLN A 25 8.81 14.67 5.09
N ALA A 26 8.42 14.00 4.00
CA ALA A 26 9.11 14.13 2.71
C ALA A 26 8.87 15.51 2.05
N ILE A 27 7.74 16.18 2.37
CA ILE A 27 7.37 17.50 1.84
C ILE A 27 6.66 18.27 2.95
N GLU A 28 7.20 19.46 3.32
CA GLU A 28 6.52 20.36 4.25
C GLU A 28 5.39 21.12 3.53
N PRO A 29 4.17 21.15 4.08
CA PRO A 29 3.09 21.95 3.54
C PRO A 29 3.44 23.43 3.53
N SER A 30 3.17 24.11 2.42
CA SER A 30 3.31 25.56 2.28
C SER A 30 2.03 26.17 1.69
N GLN A 31 1.94 27.50 1.62
CA GLN A 31 0.81 28.14 0.93
C GLN A 31 0.70 27.74 -0.55
N ALA A 32 1.80 27.36 -1.19
CA ALA A 32 1.86 26.93 -2.59
C ALA A 32 1.74 25.40 -2.76
N VAL A 33 1.86 24.62 -1.68
CA VAL A 33 1.87 23.15 -1.74
C VAL A 33 0.86 22.58 -0.75
N LYS A 34 -0.16 21.87 -1.28
CA LYS A 34 -1.10 21.09 -0.49
C LYS A 34 -0.75 19.60 -0.61
N VAL A 35 -0.44 18.97 0.51
CA VAL A 35 -0.16 17.52 0.56
C VAL A 35 -1.37 16.80 1.09
N THR A 36 -1.81 15.74 0.36
CA THR A 36 -2.88 14.84 0.80
C THR A 36 -2.36 13.42 0.76
N GLN A 37 -2.33 12.74 1.89
CA GLN A 37 -1.95 11.33 1.95
C GLN A 37 -3.09 10.46 1.42
N LEU A 38 -2.88 9.79 0.29
CA LEU A 38 -3.88 8.90 -0.32
C LEU A 38 -3.84 7.49 0.27
N LEU A 39 -2.65 6.99 0.58
CA LEU A 39 -2.46 5.65 1.12
C LEU A 39 -1.28 5.61 2.10
N LYS A 40 -1.46 4.90 3.21
CA LYS A 40 -0.39 4.42 4.09
C LYS A 40 -0.83 3.07 4.62
N ALA A 41 -0.19 1.99 4.17
CA ALA A 41 -0.61 0.64 4.50
C ALA A 41 0.60 -0.29 4.73
N THR A 42 0.48 -1.20 5.69
CA THR A 42 1.39 -2.32 5.92
C THR A 42 0.74 -3.66 5.55
N GLN A 43 -0.55 -3.61 5.20
CA GLN A 43 -1.36 -4.75 4.78
C GLN A 43 -2.20 -4.35 3.58
N THR A 44 -2.58 -5.35 2.78
CA THR A 44 -3.59 -5.24 1.73
C THR A 44 -4.97 -5.00 2.35
N TRP A 45 -5.95 -4.58 1.54
CA TRP A 45 -7.29 -4.30 2.05
C TRP A 45 -8.03 -5.55 2.60
N ASN A 46 -7.57 -6.77 2.28
CA ASN A 46 -8.09 -8.00 2.85
C ASN A 46 -7.30 -8.48 4.10
N GLY A 47 -6.28 -7.72 4.54
CA GLY A 47 -5.54 -7.97 5.79
C GLY A 47 -4.24 -8.78 5.62
N VAL A 48 -3.82 -9.09 4.40
CA VAL A 48 -2.55 -9.80 4.14
C VAL A 48 -1.38 -8.82 4.29
N PRO A 49 -0.33 -9.14 5.08
CA PRO A 49 0.85 -8.29 5.19
C PRO A 49 1.53 -8.07 3.84
N ILE A 50 1.89 -6.82 3.55
CA ILE A 50 2.64 -6.46 2.33
C ILE A 50 4.09 -6.91 2.51
N LYS A 51 4.59 -7.69 1.56
CA LYS A 51 6.00 -8.09 1.45
C LYS A 51 6.47 -7.82 0.04
N TYR A 52 7.58 -7.10 -0.08
CA TYR A 52 8.21 -6.88 -1.39
C TYR A 52 8.99 -8.11 -1.83
N PRO A 53 9.00 -8.45 -3.14
CA PRO A 53 9.80 -9.54 -3.67
C PRO A 53 11.29 -9.33 -3.40
N GLU A 54 12.03 -10.42 -3.23
CA GLU A 54 13.49 -10.40 -3.17
C GLU A 54 14.10 -10.24 -4.56
N GLY A 55 15.28 -9.61 -4.62
CA GLY A 55 16.03 -9.37 -5.85
C GLY A 55 16.07 -7.90 -6.25
N GLN A 56 16.46 -7.65 -7.50
CA GLN A 56 16.49 -6.30 -8.04
C GLN A 56 15.05 -5.79 -8.22
N ALA A 57 14.69 -4.75 -7.48
CA ALA A 57 13.35 -4.19 -7.55
C ALA A 57 13.01 -3.64 -8.94
N GLU A 58 11.78 -3.89 -9.37
CA GLU A 58 11.18 -3.34 -10.57
C GLU A 58 9.81 -2.79 -10.25
N VAL A 59 9.51 -1.58 -10.73
CA VAL A 59 8.18 -0.97 -10.61
C VAL A 59 7.57 -0.80 -11.98
N THR A 60 6.38 -1.36 -12.18
CA THR A 60 5.60 -1.15 -13.42
C THR A 60 4.37 -0.32 -13.12
N GLY A 61 4.22 0.81 -13.80
CA GLY A 61 3.04 1.67 -13.72
C GLY A 61 2.13 1.48 -14.94
N LEU A 62 0.83 1.26 -14.70
CA LEU A 62 -0.17 1.13 -15.76
C LEU A 62 -1.29 2.15 -15.56
N MET A 63 -1.75 2.73 -16.67
CA MET A 63 -3.06 3.38 -16.77
C MET A 63 -4.05 2.35 -17.29
N ILE A 64 -5.12 2.10 -16.54
CA ILE A 64 -6.17 1.14 -16.89
C ILE A 64 -7.47 1.90 -17.07
N GLU A 65 -8.14 1.67 -18.20
CA GLU A 65 -9.46 2.20 -18.49
C GLU A 65 -10.45 1.04 -18.64
N ILE A 66 -11.58 1.11 -17.92
CA ILE A 66 -12.63 0.09 -18.00
C ILE A 66 -13.93 0.76 -18.46
N ALA A 67 -14.43 0.33 -19.59
CA ALA A 67 -15.69 0.82 -20.14
C ALA A 67 -16.84 0.61 -19.15
N LEU A 68 -17.95 1.29 -19.39
CA LEU A 68 -19.17 1.13 -18.59
C LEU A 68 -19.61 -0.34 -18.54
N GLY A 69 -19.78 -0.88 -17.33
CA GLY A 69 -20.13 -2.28 -17.09
C GLY A 69 -19.04 -3.30 -17.39
N GLY A 70 -17.87 -2.86 -17.88
CA GLY A 70 -16.71 -3.72 -18.12
C GLY A 70 -16.05 -4.20 -16.82
N GLU A 71 -15.21 -5.21 -16.95
CA GLU A 71 -14.51 -5.84 -15.83
C GLU A 71 -13.13 -6.38 -16.23
N THR A 72 -12.25 -6.57 -15.24
CA THR A 72 -10.90 -7.12 -15.44
C THR A 72 -10.88 -8.63 -15.57
N HIS A 73 -12.00 -9.29 -15.32
CA HIS A 73 -12.13 -10.74 -15.08
C HIS A 73 -11.34 -11.20 -13.85
N TRP A 74 -11.58 -12.45 -13.43
CA TRP A 74 -10.92 -13.04 -12.28
C TRP A 74 -9.42 -13.25 -12.53
N HIS A 75 -8.60 -12.65 -11.67
CA HIS A 75 -7.15 -12.74 -11.74
C HIS A 75 -6.54 -12.58 -10.33
N GLU A 76 -5.24 -12.78 -10.21
CA GLU A 76 -4.48 -12.49 -9.00
C GLU A 76 -3.16 -11.79 -9.34
N HIS A 77 -2.64 -11.05 -8.37
CA HIS A 77 -1.31 -10.45 -8.44
C HIS A 77 -0.35 -11.19 -7.51
N PRO A 78 0.74 -11.79 -8.03
CA PRO A 78 1.75 -12.43 -7.18
C PRO A 78 2.67 -11.43 -6.47
N VAL A 79 2.62 -10.15 -6.86
CA VAL A 79 3.40 -9.04 -6.30
C VAL A 79 2.48 -7.96 -5.71
N PRO A 80 2.97 -7.15 -4.76
CA PRO A 80 2.21 -6.00 -4.28
C PRO A 80 1.84 -5.03 -5.40
N SER A 81 0.60 -4.56 -5.38
CA SER A 81 0.11 -3.53 -6.28
C SER A 81 -0.67 -2.47 -5.53
N PHE A 82 -0.56 -1.23 -6.03
CA PHE A 82 -1.15 -0.05 -5.41
C PHE A 82 -1.88 0.74 -6.47
N GLY A 83 -3.19 0.89 -6.31
CA GLY A 83 -4.05 1.58 -7.26
C GLY A 83 -4.57 2.91 -6.72
N VAL A 84 -4.79 3.86 -7.61
CA VAL A 84 -5.53 5.10 -7.35
C VAL A 84 -6.60 5.26 -8.42
N LEU A 85 -7.87 5.36 -7.99
CA LEU A 85 -8.95 5.63 -8.92
C LEU A 85 -8.99 7.13 -9.26
N LEU A 86 -8.95 7.46 -10.54
CA LEU A 86 -8.99 8.83 -11.04
C LEU A 86 -10.41 9.24 -11.43
N GLU A 87 -11.15 8.33 -12.08
CA GLU A 87 -12.49 8.59 -12.63
C GLU A 87 -13.40 7.36 -12.48
N GLY A 88 -14.69 7.56 -12.37
CA GLY A 88 -15.70 6.50 -12.34
C GLY A 88 -15.89 5.87 -10.96
N THR A 89 -16.36 4.61 -10.91
CA THR A 89 -16.58 3.84 -9.68
C THR A 89 -16.13 2.40 -9.89
N LEU A 90 -15.15 1.97 -9.12
CA LEU A 90 -14.59 0.62 -9.18
C LEU A 90 -15.10 -0.23 -8.01
N GLU A 91 -15.67 -1.39 -8.29
CA GLU A 91 -15.89 -2.45 -7.30
C GLU A 91 -14.84 -3.54 -7.50
N VAL A 92 -14.10 -3.86 -6.43
CA VAL A 92 -13.21 -5.02 -6.38
C VAL A 92 -13.87 -6.10 -5.55
N SER A 93 -14.10 -7.28 -6.14
CA SER A 93 -14.76 -8.41 -5.52
C SER A 93 -13.78 -9.57 -5.30
N LEU A 94 -13.87 -10.25 -4.14
CA LEU A 94 -13.15 -11.48 -3.82
C LEU A 94 -14.06 -12.69 -3.96
N THR A 95 -13.46 -13.88 -4.13
CA THR A 95 -14.20 -15.16 -4.24
C THR A 95 -14.94 -15.56 -2.96
N ASP A 96 -14.59 -14.97 -1.81
CA ASP A 96 -15.29 -15.17 -0.53
C ASP A 96 -16.49 -14.22 -0.33
N GLY A 97 -16.80 -13.40 -1.33
CA GLY A 97 -17.94 -12.46 -1.32
C GLY A 97 -17.61 -11.08 -0.75
N ARG A 98 -16.41 -10.85 -0.20
CA ARG A 98 -16.00 -9.51 0.21
C ARG A 98 -15.86 -8.59 -0.98
N LYS A 99 -16.25 -7.33 -0.79
CA LYS A 99 -16.18 -6.30 -1.83
C LYS A 99 -15.57 -5.02 -1.29
N LYS A 100 -14.85 -4.32 -2.14
CA LYS A 100 -14.30 -2.99 -1.89
C LYS A 100 -14.75 -2.05 -3.00
N LEU A 101 -15.43 -0.97 -2.62
CA LEU A 101 -15.81 0.10 -3.54
C LEU A 101 -14.78 1.22 -3.46
N LEU A 102 -14.36 1.75 -4.62
CA LEU A 102 -13.51 2.93 -4.72
C LEU A 102 -14.19 4.02 -5.52
N LYS A 103 -13.96 5.26 -5.09
CA LYS A 103 -14.35 6.51 -5.74
C LYS A 103 -13.12 7.31 -6.18
N PRO A 104 -13.26 8.30 -7.07
CA PRO A 104 -12.15 9.14 -7.50
C PRO A 104 -11.38 9.76 -6.32
N GLY A 105 -10.04 9.66 -6.38
CA GLY A 105 -9.12 10.10 -5.32
C GLY A 105 -8.86 9.06 -4.23
N GLU A 106 -9.59 7.94 -4.20
CA GLU A 106 -9.31 6.86 -3.26
C GLU A 106 -8.20 5.94 -3.78
N ALA A 107 -7.34 5.49 -2.85
CA ALA A 107 -6.24 4.59 -3.13
C ALA A 107 -6.43 3.24 -2.43
N LEU A 108 -5.84 2.19 -3.01
CA LEU A 108 -5.94 0.83 -2.55
C LEU A 108 -4.57 0.14 -2.55
N ALA A 109 -4.21 -0.55 -1.46
CA ALA A 109 -3.25 -1.63 -1.50
C ALA A 109 -4.01 -2.91 -1.88
N GLU A 110 -3.82 -3.38 -3.11
CA GLU A 110 -4.56 -4.51 -3.69
C GLU A 110 -4.20 -5.84 -3.00
N VAL A 111 -5.05 -6.83 -3.13
CA VAL A 111 -4.81 -8.16 -2.56
C VAL A 111 -3.64 -8.85 -3.29
N ILE A 112 -2.85 -9.63 -2.54
CA ILE A 112 -1.72 -10.40 -3.07
C ILE A 112 -2.10 -11.88 -3.08
N ALA A 113 -1.76 -12.60 -4.17
CA ALA A 113 -2.01 -14.03 -4.34
C ALA A 113 -3.45 -14.45 -3.98
N THR A 114 -4.40 -13.57 -4.26
CA THR A 114 -5.82 -13.75 -3.95
C THR A 114 -6.64 -13.42 -5.19
N ALA A 115 -7.45 -14.37 -5.63
CA ALA A 115 -8.31 -14.18 -6.80
C ALA A 115 -9.34 -13.07 -6.55
N HIS A 116 -9.39 -12.11 -7.48
CA HIS A 116 -10.30 -10.96 -7.41
C HIS A 116 -10.70 -10.51 -8.81
N ASN A 117 -11.75 -9.70 -8.87
CA ASN A 117 -12.26 -9.10 -10.10
C ASN A 117 -12.62 -7.63 -9.87
N GLY A 118 -12.11 -6.75 -10.71
CA GLY A 118 -12.41 -5.33 -10.71
C GLY A 118 -13.51 -5.02 -11.75
N ARG A 119 -14.60 -4.39 -11.33
CA ARG A 119 -15.72 -4.05 -12.21
C ARG A 119 -16.06 -2.57 -12.15
N ASN A 120 -16.32 -1.98 -13.30
CA ASN A 120 -16.92 -0.65 -13.37
C ASN A 120 -18.43 -0.73 -13.03
N VAL A 121 -18.80 -0.26 -11.84
CA VAL A 121 -20.19 -0.20 -11.37
C VAL A 121 -20.76 1.21 -11.39
N GLY A 122 -20.02 2.17 -11.97
CA GLY A 122 -20.44 3.54 -12.15
C GLY A 122 -21.33 3.75 -13.36
N THR A 123 -21.55 5.02 -13.71
CA THR A 123 -22.35 5.46 -14.86
C THR A 123 -21.51 6.04 -15.99
N THR A 124 -20.18 6.05 -15.83
CA THR A 124 -19.18 6.54 -16.80
C THR A 124 -18.04 5.54 -16.93
N PRO A 125 -17.23 5.57 -17.99
CA PRO A 125 -15.96 4.84 -17.99
C PRO A 125 -15.15 5.18 -16.74
N LEU A 126 -14.42 4.21 -16.20
CA LEU A 126 -13.49 4.45 -15.10
C LEU A 126 -12.05 4.48 -15.61
N LYS A 127 -11.22 5.19 -14.85
CA LYS A 127 -9.79 5.30 -15.10
C LYS A 127 -9.03 5.17 -13.78
N LEU A 128 -8.02 4.30 -13.75
CA LEU A 128 -7.17 4.13 -12.59
C LEU A 128 -5.69 4.01 -12.99
N ILE A 129 -4.81 4.42 -12.09
CA ILE A 129 -3.38 4.15 -12.16
C ILE A 129 -3.07 3.03 -11.17
N VAL A 130 -2.29 2.04 -11.62
CA VAL A 130 -1.81 0.96 -10.76
C VAL A 130 -0.29 0.84 -10.89
N PHE A 131 0.39 0.77 -9.74
CA PHE A 131 1.82 0.48 -9.65
C PHE A 131 2.01 -0.92 -9.06
N TYR A 132 2.77 -1.75 -9.75
CA TYR A 132 3.18 -3.07 -9.31
C TYR A 132 4.62 -3.01 -8.79
N ALA A 133 4.84 -3.49 -7.56
CA ALA A 133 6.16 -3.55 -6.94
C ALA A 133 6.71 -4.98 -7.09
N GLY A 134 7.31 -5.25 -8.23
CA GLY A 134 7.88 -6.53 -8.60
C GLY A 134 9.40 -6.60 -8.43
N ALA A 135 10.01 -7.60 -9.07
CA ALA A 135 11.45 -7.74 -9.23
C ALA A 135 11.75 -8.22 -10.64
N VAL A 136 12.93 -7.81 -11.18
CA VAL A 136 13.39 -8.18 -12.52
C VAL A 136 13.39 -9.70 -12.70
N ASP A 137 12.90 -10.17 -13.85
CA ASP A 137 12.82 -11.59 -14.24
C ASP A 137 12.03 -12.49 -13.27
N LYS A 138 11.17 -11.88 -12.45
CA LYS A 138 10.30 -12.61 -11.53
C LYS A 138 8.89 -12.78 -12.12
N GLN A 139 7.92 -13.03 -11.26
CA GLN A 139 6.53 -13.34 -11.54
C GLN A 139 5.86 -12.37 -12.53
N PRO A 140 4.91 -12.84 -13.38
CA PRO A 140 4.06 -11.94 -14.12
C PRO A 140 3.26 -11.03 -13.18
N LEU A 141 2.93 -9.81 -13.62
CA LEU A 141 2.21 -8.83 -12.80
C LEU A 141 0.78 -9.27 -12.46
N SER A 142 0.19 -10.08 -13.32
CA SER A 142 -1.17 -10.58 -13.19
C SER A 142 -1.30 -11.99 -13.79
N VAL A 143 -2.01 -12.88 -13.11
CA VAL A 143 -2.27 -14.25 -13.55
C VAL A 143 -3.78 -14.47 -13.63
N PRO A 144 -4.35 -14.85 -14.80
CA PRO A 144 -5.76 -15.16 -14.91
C PRO A 144 -6.17 -16.32 -13.97
N ARG A 145 -7.36 -16.20 -13.37
CA ARG A 145 -7.96 -17.25 -12.54
C ARG A 145 -9.37 -17.56 -13.01
N PRO A 146 -9.77 -18.83 -13.05
CA PRO A 146 -11.16 -19.14 -13.33
C PRO A 146 -12.04 -18.65 -12.18
N GLU A 147 -13.25 -18.21 -12.51
CA GLU A 147 -14.27 -17.92 -11.51
C GLU A 147 -14.51 -19.16 -10.65
N SER A 148 -14.31 -19.06 -9.34
CA SER A 148 -14.68 -20.15 -8.44
C SER A 148 -16.20 -20.22 -8.41
N LYS A 149 -16.78 -21.32 -8.92
CA LYS A 149 -18.21 -21.57 -8.77
C LYS A 149 -18.56 -21.51 -7.28
N PRO A 150 -19.66 -20.82 -6.90
CA PRO A 150 -20.15 -20.87 -5.53
C PRO A 150 -20.28 -22.34 -5.12
N LYS A 151 -19.78 -22.70 -3.94
CA LYS A 151 -20.09 -24.01 -3.36
C LYS A 151 -21.59 -24.03 -3.15
N THR A 152 -22.31 -24.77 -3.99
CA THR A 152 -23.69 -25.13 -3.72
C THR A 152 -23.70 -26.04 -2.49
N ASN A 153 -24.15 -25.52 -1.37
CA ASN A 153 -24.48 -26.32 -0.18
C ASN A 153 -25.72 -27.16 -0.47
#